data_16b73c71c74eedef9487bfb6da56f486
#
_entry.id   16b73c71c74eedef9487bfb6da56f486
#
_cell.length_a   1.000
_cell.length_b   1.000
_cell.length_c   1.000
_cell.angle_alpha   90.00
_cell.angle_beta   90.00
_cell.angle_gamma   90.00
#
_symmetry.space_group_name_H-M   'P 1'
#
loop_
_entity.id
_entity.type
_entity.pdbx_description
1 polymer ?
#
loop_
_entity_poly.entity_id
_entity_poly.type
_entity_poly.pdbx_seq_one_letter_code
_entity_poly.pdbx_strand_id
1 'polypeptide(L)'
;MPNKFIAVLLLFTISLAACAQGASQTEAPVVDKVLQVTPAITDAPASTPLIPQSGGAFSDQESPRSPLDEIEGEDEMIRGAVFVDSQEILLLESFPVQVTLEVSGNLPTPCHMLRAEVSEPDSENNIYVELYSLSEPGVVCVQVLQPFETSIPLGSYSAGGYSVYLNGEKVSEFSI
;
A
#
# COMPACT_ATOMS: atom_id res chain seq x y z
N MET A 1 36.88 43.18 7.82
CA MET A 1 37.27 42.23 8.92
C MET A 1 37.16 40.85 8.34
N PRO A 2 38.24 40.10 8.18
CA PRO A 2 38.21 38.82 7.42
C PRO A 2 37.82 37.66 8.33
N ASN A 3 36.80 36.91 7.88
CA ASN A 3 36.40 35.64 8.49
C ASN A 3 37.40 34.52 8.16
N LYS A 4 37.90 33.90 9.20
CA LYS A 4 38.85 32.80 9.15
C LYS A 4 38.15 31.50 8.75
N PHE A 5 38.46 30.98 7.59
CA PHE A 5 38.14 29.62 7.15
C PHE A 5 38.96 28.63 7.99
N ILE A 6 38.30 27.80 8.79
CA ILE A 6 38.89 26.63 9.40
C ILE A 6 38.53 25.42 8.51
N ALA A 7 39.51 24.98 7.72
CA ALA A 7 39.46 23.73 7.00
C ALA A 7 39.80 22.58 7.98
N VAL A 8 38.85 21.78 8.33
CA VAL A 8 39.07 20.52 9.04
C VAL A 8 39.14 19.38 8.01
N LEU A 9 40.36 18.97 7.72
CA LEU A 9 40.66 17.84 6.84
C LEU A 9 40.62 16.56 7.70
N LEU A 10 39.51 15.80 7.63
CA LEU A 10 39.41 14.49 8.25
C LEU A 10 39.76 13.40 7.22
N LEU A 11 40.97 12.87 7.37
CA LEU A 11 41.47 11.68 6.67
C LEU A 11 40.76 10.44 7.23
N PHE A 12 39.84 9.88 6.45
CA PHE A 12 39.28 8.55 6.72
C PHE A 12 40.12 7.49 6.02
N THR A 13 40.87 6.74 6.79
CA THR A 13 41.59 5.55 6.34
C THR A 13 40.64 4.39 6.13
N ILE A 14 40.60 3.89 4.89
CA ILE A 14 39.82 2.71 4.49
C ILE A 14 40.60 1.47 4.93
N SER A 15 40.05 0.70 5.86
CA SER A 15 40.53 -0.65 6.18
C SER A 15 39.73 -1.66 5.35
N LEU A 16 40.37 -2.25 4.34
CA LEU A 16 39.87 -3.46 3.67
C LEU A 16 40.10 -4.66 4.60
N ALA A 17 39.00 -5.30 5.02
CA ALA A 17 39.02 -6.65 5.53
C ALA A 17 38.35 -7.57 4.53
N ALA A 18 39.16 -8.33 3.80
CA ALA A 18 38.72 -9.46 2.99
C ALA A 18 38.48 -10.66 3.91
N CYS A 19 37.31 -11.25 3.87
CA CYS A 19 37.08 -12.61 4.33
C CYS A 19 36.41 -13.42 3.24
N ALA A 20 37.14 -14.43 2.82
CA ALA A 20 36.79 -15.38 1.78
C ALA A 20 36.01 -16.58 2.34
N GLN A 21 35.15 -17.14 1.46
CA GLN A 21 34.83 -18.57 1.32
C GLN A 21 33.98 -19.28 2.39
N GLY A 22 32.88 -19.81 1.89
CA GLY A 22 32.07 -20.83 2.52
C GLY A 22 30.99 -21.30 1.54
N ALA A 23 31.39 -22.00 0.48
CA ALA A 23 30.46 -22.77 -0.34
C ALA A 23 30.05 -24.04 0.42
N SER A 24 28.79 -24.19 0.74
CA SER A 24 28.16 -25.45 1.11
C SER A 24 27.01 -25.72 0.15
N GLN A 25 27.28 -26.58 -0.82
CA GLN A 25 26.26 -27.25 -1.63
C GLN A 25 25.64 -28.32 -0.76
N THR A 26 24.34 -28.22 -0.52
CA THR A 26 23.56 -29.34 0.01
C THR A 26 22.66 -29.80 -1.12
N GLU A 27 23.01 -30.96 -1.67
CA GLU A 27 22.20 -31.72 -2.62
C GLU A 27 20.87 -32.09 -1.98
N ALA A 28 19.77 -31.81 -2.68
CA ALA A 28 18.46 -32.30 -2.36
C ALA A 28 18.29 -33.71 -2.98
N PRO A 29 17.71 -34.70 -2.27
CA PRO A 29 17.42 -35.97 -2.84
C PRO A 29 16.18 -35.90 -3.77
N VAL A 30 16.38 -36.35 -4.99
CA VAL A 30 15.34 -36.67 -5.96
C VAL A 30 14.52 -37.84 -5.43
N VAL A 31 13.24 -37.60 -5.15
CA VAL A 31 12.28 -38.70 -4.94
C VAL A 31 11.32 -38.73 -6.13
N ASP A 32 11.68 -39.52 -7.08
CA ASP A 32 10.81 -40.01 -8.15
C ASP A 32 9.79 -40.97 -7.55
N LYS A 33 8.54 -40.60 -7.51
CA LYS A 33 7.43 -41.53 -7.30
C LYS A 33 6.22 -41.11 -8.11
N VAL A 34 6.25 -41.53 -9.37
CA VAL A 34 5.09 -41.59 -10.24
C VAL A 34 4.07 -42.54 -9.62
N LEU A 35 2.96 -42.03 -9.17
CA LEU A 35 1.75 -42.81 -8.91
C LEU A 35 0.72 -42.41 -9.95
N GLN A 36 0.62 -43.27 -10.99
CA GLN A 36 -0.47 -43.25 -11.93
C GLN A 36 -1.74 -43.66 -11.18
N VAL A 37 -2.68 -42.73 -11.07
CA VAL A 37 -4.06 -43.04 -10.69
C VAL A 37 -4.91 -42.97 -11.93
N THR A 38 -5.35 -44.14 -12.40
CA THR A 38 -6.33 -44.33 -13.47
C THR A 38 -7.69 -43.84 -12.96
N PRO A 39 -8.43 -42.98 -13.68
CA PRO A 39 -9.82 -42.70 -13.31
C PRO A 39 -10.73 -43.82 -13.80
N ALA A 40 -11.36 -44.54 -12.89
CA ALA A 40 -12.51 -45.38 -13.18
C ALA A 40 -13.73 -44.48 -13.44
N ILE A 41 -14.24 -44.53 -14.65
CA ILE A 41 -15.52 -43.92 -15.01
C ILE A 41 -16.61 -44.85 -14.46
N THR A 42 -17.32 -44.38 -13.45
CA THR A 42 -18.57 -45.02 -13.00
C THR A 42 -19.71 -44.07 -13.33
N ASP A 43 -20.51 -44.47 -14.32
CA ASP A 43 -21.81 -43.89 -14.62
C ASP A 43 -22.72 -44.01 -13.39
N ALA A 44 -23.21 -42.89 -12.87
CA ALA A 44 -24.33 -42.83 -11.96
C ALA A 44 -25.33 -41.76 -12.43
N PRO A 45 -26.64 -42.07 -12.38
CA PRO A 45 -27.67 -41.29 -13.05
C PRO A 45 -27.91 -39.93 -12.38
N ALA A 46 -28.19 -38.94 -13.21
CA ALA A 46 -28.55 -37.60 -12.86
C ALA A 46 -29.74 -37.55 -11.90
N SER A 47 -29.47 -37.19 -10.66
CA SER A 47 -30.50 -36.66 -9.73
C SER A 47 -30.28 -35.16 -9.62
N THR A 48 -31.13 -34.41 -10.28
CA THR A 48 -31.19 -32.95 -10.16
C THR A 48 -31.61 -32.59 -8.73
N PRO A 49 -30.77 -31.91 -7.91
CA PRO A 49 -31.26 -31.32 -6.70
C PRO A 49 -32.03 -30.06 -7.07
N LEU A 50 -33.33 -30.02 -6.73
CA LEU A 50 -34.10 -28.79 -6.65
C LEU A 50 -33.43 -27.89 -5.61
N ILE A 51 -32.75 -26.85 -6.10
CA ILE A 51 -32.27 -25.76 -5.25
C ILE A 51 -33.50 -24.95 -4.88
N PRO A 52 -33.87 -24.84 -3.58
CA PRO A 52 -34.85 -23.87 -3.15
C PRO A 52 -34.25 -22.47 -3.43
N GLN A 53 -34.86 -21.74 -4.35
CA GLN A 53 -34.62 -20.31 -4.49
C GLN A 53 -35.14 -19.63 -3.22
N SER A 54 -34.32 -19.61 -2.19
CA SER A 54 -34.47 -18.67 -1.10
C SER A 54 -34.02 -17.31 -1.65
N GLY A 55 -34.97 -16.47 -1.97
CA GLY A 55 -34.74 -15.07 -2.29
C GLY A 55 -34.15 -14.38 -1.05
N GLY A 56 -32.85 -14.56 -0.83
CA GLY A 56 -32.06 -13.69 0.03
C GLY A 56 -31.79 -12.44 -0.79
N ALA A 57 -32.35 -11.32 -0.36
CA ALA A 57 -31.91 -10.01 -0.78
C ALA A 57 -30.38 -10.00 -0.56
N PHE A 58 -29.63 -9.93 -1.65
CA PHE A 58 -28.21 -9.56 -1.58
C PHE A 58 -28.23 -8.15 -0.99
N SER A 59 -27.84 -8.06 0.27
CA SER A 59 -27.44 -6.79 0.86
C SER A 59 -26.42 -6.18 -0.10
N ASP A 60 -26.66 -4.96 -0.52
CA ASP A 60 -25.71 -4.17 -1.25
C ASP A 60 -24.37 -4.33 -0.54
N GLN A 61 -23.46 -5.07 -1.17
CA GLN A 61 -22.10 -5.18 -0.74
C GLN A 61 -21.48 -3.85 -1.12
N GLU A 62 -21.61 -2.89 -0.18
CA GLU A 62 -21.02 -1.56 -0.30
C GLU A 62 -19.56 -1.76 -0.67
N SER A 63 -19.19 -1.36 -1.89
CA SER A 63 -17.82 -1.38 -2.34
C SER A 63 -16.96 -0.65 -1.31
N PRO A 64 -15.74 -1.11 -1.00
CA PRO A 64 -14.86 -0.39 -0.10
C PRO A 64 -14.77 1.08 -0.51
N ARG A 65 -15.11 1.98 0.41
CA ARG A 65 -15.06 3.43 0.14
C ARG A 65 -13.63 3.85 -0.18
N SER A 66 -13.48 4.71 -1.16
CA SER A 66 -12.19 5.35 -1.41
C SER A 66 -11.80 6.22 -0.21
N PRO A 67 -10.52 6.29 0.17
CA PRO A 67 -10.05 7.20 1.20
C PRO A 67 -10.29 8.69 0.87
N LEU A 68 -10.59 8.99 -0.40
CA LEU A 68 -10.88 10.35 -0.88
C LEU A 68 -12.38 10.69 -0.84
N ASP A 69 -13.27 9.72 -0.58
CA ASP A 69 -14.71 9.98 -0.55
C ASP A 69 -15.05 10.83 0.68
N GLU A 70 -15.88 11.86 0.49
CA GLU A 70 -16.37 12.68 1.60
C GLU A 70 -17.25 11.86 2.54
N ILE A 71 -17.08 12.08 3.84
CA ILE A 71 -17.88 11.44 4.91
C ILE A 71 -18.72 12.52 5.58
N GLU A 72 -20.03 12.30 5.64
CA GLU A 72 -20.91 13.20 6.40
C GLU A 72 -20.50 13.22 7.88
N GLY A 73 -20.35 14.42 8.45
CA GLY A 73 -19.98 14.58 9.86
C GLY A 73 -18.48 14.36 10.15
N GLU A 74 -17.61 14.41 9.15
CA GLU A 74 -16.16 14.28 9.32
C GLU A 74 -15.60 15.27 10.36
N ASP A 75 -16.14 16.50 10.41
CA ASP A 75 -15.73 17.54 11.35
C ASP A 75 -15.99 17.17 12.84
N GLU A 76 -16.87 16.22 13.10
CA GLU A 76 -17.19 15.72 14.44
C GLU A 76 -16.33 14.52 14.84
N MET A 77 -15.57 13.96 13.90
CA MET A 77 -14.72 12.79 14.12
C MET A 77 -13.36 13.15 14.69
N ILE A 78 -12.76 12.19 15.36
CA ILE A 78 -11.41 12.34 15.92
C ILE A 78 -10.39 11.92 14.85
N ARG A 79 -9.57 12.88 14.41
CA ARG A 79 -8.45 12.62 13.50
C ARG A 79 -7.29 11.99 14.26
N GLY A 80 -6.74 10.92 13.71
CA GLY A 80 -5.63 10.16 14.26
C GLY A 80 -4.58 9.81 13.20
N ALA A 81 -3.44 9.32 13.65
CA ALA A 81 -2.38 8.85 12.77
C ALA A 81 -2.70 7.48 12.13
N VAL A 82 -2.00 7.16 11.06
CA VAL A 82 -1.92 5.83 10.46
C VAL A 82 -0.47 5.33 10.50
N PHE A 83 -0.29 4.02 10.46
CA PHE A 83 1.03 3.40 10.38
C PHE A 83 1.23 2.91 8.94
N VAL A 84 2.10 3.58 8.18
CA VAL A 84 2.41 3.22 6.80
C VAL A 84 3.58 2.22 6.81
N ASP A 85 3.39 1.08 6.15
CA ASP A 85 4.39 0.02 6.03
C ASP A 85 5.10 0.08 4.67
N SER A 86 4.35 0.38 3.59
CA SER A 86 4.92 0.55 2.25
C SER A 86 4.12 1.53 1.40
N GLN A 87 4.82 2.12 0.43
CA GLN A 87 4.23 3.00 -0.59
C GLN A 87 4.94 2.83 -1.93
N GLU A 88 4.17 2.93 -3.03
CA GLU A 88 4.68 2.84 -4.39
C GLU A 88 3.90 3.76 -5.33
N ILE A 89 4.58 4.38 -6.30
CA ILE A 89 3.93 5.17 -7.36
C ILE A 89 3.71 4.29 -8.58
N LEU A 90 2.48 4.27 -9.06
CA LEU A 90 2.10 3.64 -10.32
C LEU A 90 1.78 4.70 -11.37
N LEU A 91 2.43 4.60 -12.53
CA LEU A 91 2.12 5.38 -13.72
C LEU A 91 1.28 4.52 -14.66
N LEU A 92 0.03 4.91 -14.88
CA LEU A 92 -0.86 4.19 -15.77
C LEU A 92 -0.62 4.62 -17.22
N GLU A 93 -0.52 3.64 -18.12
CA GLU A 93 -0.36 3.86 -19.57
C GLU A 93 -1.66 4.39 -20.19
N SER A 94 -1.98 5.66 -19.89
CA SER A 94 -3.15 6.38 -20.39
C SER A 94 -2.76 7.72 -20.99
N PHE A 95 -3.65 8.37 -21.69
CA PHE A 95 -3.43 9.73 -22.16
C PHE A 95 -4.61 10.63 -21.77
N PRO A 96 -4.41 11.61 -20.88
CA PRO A 96 -3.16 11.93 -20.15
C PRO A 96 -2.74 10.81 -19.20
N VAL A 97 -1.44 10.76 -18.85
CA VAL A 97 -0.89 9.80 -17.90
C VAL A 97 -1.54 10.01 -16.53
N GLN A 98 -2.09 8.97 -15.97
CA GLN A 98 -2.65 8.98 -14.62
C GLN A 98 -1.63 8.43 -13.63
N VAL A 99 -1.57 9.04 -12.47
CA VAL A 99 -0.64 8.68 -11.40
C VAL A 99 -1.42 8.25 -10.18
N THR A 100 -1.04 7.12 -9.60
CA THR A 100 -1.66 6.55 -8.40
C THR A 100 -0.58 6.25 -7.37
N LEU A 101 -0.86 6.52 -6.11
CA LEU A 101 -0.04 6.13 -4.97
C LEU A 101 -0.68 4.90 -4.32
N GLU A 102 -0.01 3.74 -4.41
CA GLU A 102 -0.36 2.55 -3.64
C GLU A 102 0.24 2.66 -2.25
N VAL A 103 -0.58 2.42 -1.23
CA VAL A 103 -0.16 2.48 0.17
C VAL A 103 -0.69 1.27 0.92
N SER A 104 0.17 0.63 1.69
CA SER A 104 -0.25 -0.37 2.68
C SER A 104 0.21 -0.01 4.08
N GLY A 105 -0.51 -0.50 5.08
CA GLY A 105 -0.21 -0.19 6.46
C GLY A 105 -1.26 -0.67 7.43
N ASN A 106 -1.33 -0.01 8.59
CA ASN A 106 -2.24 -0.37 9.65
C ASN A 106 -2.95 0.85 10.23
N LEU A 107 -4.24 0.71 10.48
CA LEU A 107 -5.02 1.61 11.32
C LEU A 107 -4.84 1.23 12.80
N PRO A 108 -4.99 2.19 13.72
CA PRO A 108 -4.83 1.93 15.16
C PRO A 108 -5.79 0.89 15.70
N THR A 109 -7.04 0.85 15.19
CA THR A 109 -8.04 -0.14 15.56
C THR A 109 -9.04 -0.34 14.41
N PRO A 110 -9.88 -1.40 14.42
CA PRO A 110 -10.91 -1.62 13.39
C PRO A 110 -12.03 -0.56 13.35
N CYS A 111 -12.12 0.30 14.36
CA CYS A 111 -13.11 1.41 14.40
C CYS A 111 -12.57 2.69 13.74
N HIS A 112 -11.37 2.65 13.18
CA HIS A 112 -10.83 3.77 12.42
C HIS A 112 -11.15 3.60 10.94
N MET A 113 -11.44 4.70 10.28
CA MET A 113 -11.60 4.80 8.83
C MET A 113 -10.39 5.49 8.24
N LEU A 114 -9.89 5.00 7.11
CA LEU A 114 -8.76 5.61 6.40
C LEU A 114 -9.25 6.81 5.60
N ARG A 115 -8.49 7.92 5.66
CA ARG A 115 -8.73 9.14 4.89
C ARG A 115 -7.44 9.61 4.22
N ALA A 116 -7.59 10.22 3.05
CA ALA A 116 -6.50 10.85 2.33
C ALA A 116 -6.93 12.21 1.77
N GLU A 117 -6.04 13.18 1.85
CA GLU A 117 -6.15 14.47 1.17
C GLU A 117 -4.96 14.61 0.22
N VAL A 118 -5.22 14.99 -1.02
CA VAL A 118 -4.19 15.16 -2.06
C VAL A 118 -4.19 16.60 -2.52
N SER A 119 -3.02 17.25 -2.46
CA SER A 119 -2.87 18.62 -2.96
C SER A 119 -2.67 18.66 -4.48
N GLU A 120 -3.04 19.78 -5.09
CA GLU A 120 -2.51 20.08 -6.42
C GLU A 120 -0.99 20.31 -6.33
N PRO A 121 -0.21 20.05 -7.43
CA PRO A 121 1.21 20.33 -7.44
C PRO A 121 1.51 21.81 -7.18
N ASP A 122 2.48 22.08 -6.34
CA ASP A 122 2.97 23.43 -6.11
C ASP A 122 3.85 23.96 -7.27
N SER A 123 4.43 25.16 -7.11
CA SER A 123 5.28 25.79 -8.14
C SER A 123 6.59 25.02 -8.43
N GLU A 124 6.96 24.07 -7.58
CA GLU A 124 8.13 23.20 -7.71
C GLU A 124 7.75 21.79 -8.13
N ASN A 125 6.48 21.55 -8.49
CA ASN A 125 5.87 20.25 -8.81
C ASN A 125 5.91 19.26 -7.64
N ASN A 126 5.77 19.75 -6.41
CA ASN A 126 5.60 18.89 -5.25
C ASN A 126 4.11 18.60 -5.03
N ILE A 127 3.77 17.33 -4.83
CA ILE A 127 2.43 16.83 -4.52
C ILE A 127 2.45 16.36 -3.08
N TYR A 128 1.54 16.88 -2.26
CA TYR A 128 1.43 16.49 -0.87
C TYR A 128 0.21 15.63 -0.66
N VAL A 129 0.43 14.47 -0.05
CA VAL A 129 -0.61 13.54 0.36
C VAL A 129 -0.63 13.50 1.88
N GLU A 130 -1.77 13.83 2.47
CA GLU A 130 -1.99 13.68 3.89
C GLU A 130 -2.87 12.47 4.13
N LEU A 131 -2.32 11.42 4.76
CA LEU A 131 -2.98 10.16 5.07
C LEU A 131 -3.21 10.08 6.58
N TYR A 132 -4.47 9.92 6.99
CA TYR A 132 -4.86 9.92 8.38
C TYR A 132 -6.02 8.98 8.64
N SER A 133 -6.33 8.75 9.88
CA SER A 133 -7.50 7.97 10.29
C SER A 133 -8.54 8.86 10.97
N LEU A 134 -9.81 8.45 10.86
CA LEU A 134 -10.91 9.04 11.60
C LEU A 134 -11.57 7.99 12.47
N SER A 135 -12.02 8.38 13.65
CA SER A 135 -12.83 7.55 14.54
C SER A 135 -13.96 8.37 15.16
N GLU A 136 -15.08 7.70 15.44
CA GLU A 136 -16.19 8.33 16.15
C GLU A 136 -15.83 8.58 17.63
N PRO A 137 -16.16 9.76 18.18
CA PRO A 137 -15.92 10.06 19.59
C PRO A 137 -16.75 9.16 20.50
N GLY A 138 -16.13 8.66 21.58
CA GLY A 138 -16.81 7.86 22.60
C GLY A 138 -17.04 6.39 22.24
N VAL A 139 -16.65 5.93 21.06
CA VAL A 139 -16.73 4.51 20.69
C VAL A 139 -15.62 3.73 21.38
N VAL A 140 -15.98 2.63 22.02
CA VAL A 140 -15.01 1.69 22.62
C VAL A 140 -14.68 0.61 21.59
N CYS A 141 -13.42 0.56 21.18
CA CYS A 141 -12.95 -0.39 20.19
C CYS A 141 -11.91 -1.36 20.77
N VAL A 142 -11.83 -2.56 20.19
CA VAL A 142 -10.77 -3.52 20.49
C VAL A 142 -9.40 -2.94 20.06
N GLN A 143 -8.39 -3.12 20.89
CA GLN A 143 -7.06 -2.56 20.67
C GLN A 143 -6.19 -3.54 19.86
N VAL A 144 -6.54 -3.70 18.58
CA VAL A 144 -5.79 -4.49 17.61
C VAL A 144 -5.59 -3.65 16.35
N LEU A 145 -4.44 -3.76 15.71
CA LEU A 145 -4.18 -3.09 14.44
C LEU A 145 -5.06 -3.68 13.34
N GLN A 146 -5.59 -2.81 12.49
CA GLN A 146 -6.37 -3.18 11.32
C GLN A 146 -5.55 -2.93 10.06
N PRO A 147 -5.08 -3.98 9.36
CA PRO A 147 -4.36 -3.80 8.09
C PRO A 147 -5.22 -3.13 7.02
N PHE A 148 -4.58 -2.32 6.17
CA PHE A 148 -5.19 -1.76 4.98
C PHE A 148 -4.22 -1.81 3.79
N GLU A 149 -4.80 -1.89 2.59
CA GLU A 149 -4.15 -1.62 1.30
C GLU A 149 -5.09 -0.70 0.53
N THR A 150 -4.55 0.34 -0.07
CA THR A 150 -5.35 1.32 -0.80
C THR A 150 -4.58 1.94 -1.95
N SER A 151 -5.34 2.35 -2.99
CA SER A 151 -4.85 3.09 -4.14
C SER A 151 -5.39 4.51 -4.07
N ILE A 152 -4.51 5.49 -3.99
CA ILE A 152 -4.86 6.91 -3.91
C ILE A 152 -4.55 7.53 -5.28
N PRO A 153 -5.56 7.89 -6.08
CA PRO A 153 -5.35 8.60 -7.33
C PRO A 153 -4.80 10.00 -7.06
N LEU A 154 -3.60 10.29 -7.55
CA LEU A 154 -2.99 11.60 -7.43
C LEU A 154 -3.47 12.56 -8.52
N GLY A 155 -3.94 12.03 -9.65
CA GLY A 155 -4.44 12.80 -10.78
C GLY A 155 -3.69 12.54 -12.08
N SER A 156 -3.85 13.47 -13.02
CA SER A 156 -3.21 13.40 -14.35
C SER A 156 -2.31 14.62 -14.54
N TYR A 157 -1.07 14.37 -14.98
CA TYR A 157 -0.07 15.41 -15.08
C TYR A 157 0.51 15.55 -16.48
N SER A 158 1.05 16.74 -16.78
CA SER A 158 1.78 17.04 -18.01
C SER A 158 3.22 16.54 -17.93
N ALA A 159 3.93 16.53 -19.06
CA ALA A 159 5.35 16.22 -19.10
C ALA A 159 6.14 17.09 -18.11
N GLY A 160 6.93 16.45 -17.26
CA GLY A 160 7.70 17.09 -16.19
C GLY A 160 8.14 16.11 -15.13
N GLY A 161 8.97 16.58 -14.20
CA GLY A 161 9.36 15.84 -13.01
C GLY A 161 8.53 16.30 -11.81
N TYR A 162 8.11 15.36 -10.98
CA TYR A 162 7.28 15.58 -9.81
C TYR A 162 7.85 14.87 -8.59
N SER A 163 7.67 15.46 -7.41
CA SER A 163 8.02 14.85 -6.13
C SER A 163 6.76 14.61 -5.30
N VAL A 164 6.64 13.44 -4.69
CA VAL A 164 5.50 13.09 -3.86
C VAL A 164 5.93 13.02 -2.40
N TYR A 165 5.16 13.69 -1.55
CA TYR A 165 5.33 13.72 -0.11
C TYR A 165 4.12 13.08 0.55
N LEU A 166 4.36 12.11 1.43
CA LEU A 166 3.33 11.47 2.26
C LEU A 166 3.54 11.86 3.72
N ASN A 167 2.56 12.51 4.32
CA ASN A 167 2.62 13.02 5.69
C ASN A 167 3.89 13.87 5.98
N GLY A 168 4.32 14.64 4.99
CA GLY A 168 5.50 15.53 5.08
C GLY A 168 6.85 14.87 4.78
N GLU A 169 6.91 13.57 4.56
CA GLU A 169 8.09 12.84 4.14
C GLU A 169 8.08 12.63 2.62
N LYS A 170 9.23 12.89 1.95
CA LYS A 170 9.37 12.62 0.52
C LYS A 170 9.47 11.12 0.29
N VAL A 171 8.49 10.55 -0.40
CA VAL A 171 8.38 9.10 -0.59
C VAL A 171 8.72 8.66 -1.99
N SER A 172 8.57 9.53 -3.00
CA SER A 172 8.85 9.15 -4.39
C SER A 172 9.12 10.36 -5.27
N GLU A 173 9.67 10.07 -6.46
CA GLU A 173 9.77 10.99 -7.60
C GLU A 173 9.34 10.25 -8.86
N PHE A 174 8.67 10.93 -9.77
CA PHE A 174 8.34 10.40 -11.09
C PHE A 174 8.50 11.47 -12.18
N SER A 175 8.57 11.01 -13.42
CA SER A 175 8.65 11.88 -14.61
C SER A 175 7.71 11.36 -15.68
N ILE A 176 7.04 12.30 -16.37
CA ILE A 176 6.15 12.05 -17.52
C ILE A 176 6.75 12.64 -18.78
#